data_0f092f6301ed96afb3820d6c29644d16
#
_entry.id   0f092f6301ed96afb3820d6c29644d16
#
_cell.length_a   1.000
_cell.length_b   1.000
_cell.length_c   1.000
_cell.angle_alpha   90.00
_cell.angle_beta   90.00
_cell.angle_gamma   90.00
#
_symmetry.space_group_name_H-M   'P 1'
#
loop_
_entity.id
_entity.type
_entity.pdbx_description
1 polymer ?
#
loop_
_entity_poly.entity_id
_entity_poly.type
_entity_poly.pdbx_seq_one_letter_code
_entity_poly.pdbx_strand_id
1 'polypeptide(L)'
;MEWMIASDSSCEIRTLPDTAPGVQFALVPFKIRVGEREFGDLPTLNTQAMLQAMTDYNGASATACPSPEEWAELFLMADKSIALTISHNLSGSYNAALAAREMVLEEHPEKQIFVLDTLSCSGALAGAAELANKLIRIGTNFDTICIELANWAQKGHIMFALASFDNLAKAGRVSRVVGFIAGRLNMRVLGRRTEDGTIDFFFKTRGETRVLAKILEQMDEDGYDGVRPVLISECNNQNAANLLEHGIHAKWPDARVDIVPCSGLCSFYAQDHGVIITY
;
A
#
# COMPACT_ATOMS: atom_id res chain seq x y z
N MET A 1 11.53 3.73 24.32
CA MET A 1 11.66 2.76 23.21
C MET A 1 12.60 3.37 22.18
N GLU A 2 13.50 2.60 21.59
CA GLU A 2 14.53 3.19 20.73
C GLU A 2 13.98 3.54 19.33
N TRP A 3 13.23 2.61 18.70
CA TRP A 3 12.75 2.77 17.35
C TRP A 3 11.25 2.52 17.20
N MET A 4 10.57 3.37 16.44
CA MET A 4 9.24 3.19 15.93
C MET A 4 9.29 3.10 14.40
N ILE A 5 8.76 2.01 13.82
CA ILE A 5 8.39 1.94 12.41
C ILE A 5 6.88 2.08 12.36
N ALA A 6 6.41 3.26 11.96
CA ALA A 6 5.00 3.56 11.82
C ALA A 6 4.60 3.52 10.35
N SER A 7 3.49 2.92 10.00
CA SER A 7 2.98 2.96 8.63
C SER A 7 1.51 3.36 8.63
N ASP A 8 1.07 4.10 7.61
CA ASP A 8 -0.37 4.18 7.42
C ASP A 8 -0.95 2.83 6.98
N SER A 9 -2.24 2.66 7.15
CA SER A 9 -2.88 1.36 6.93
C SER A 9 -3.09 0.97 5.46
N SER A 10 -2.57 1.76 4.51
CA SER A 10 -2.41 1.29 3.13
C SER A 10 -1.35 0.17 3.02
N CYS A 11 -0.57 -0.05 4.08
CA CYS A 11 0.34 -1.17 4.24
C CYS A 11 -0.44 -2.47 4.44
N GLU A 12 -0.07 -3.53 3.69
CA GLU A 12 -0.80 -4.80 3.78
C GLU A 12 -0.35 -5.71 4.92
N ILE A 13 0.85 -5.52 5.46
CA ILE A 13 1.23 -6.25 6.67
C ILE A 13 0.62 -5.59 7.90
N ARG A 14 0.02 -6.39 8.76
CA ARG A 14 -0.60 -5.92 10.01
C ARG A 14 0.32 -6.04 11.22
N THR A 15 1.32 -6.86 11.09
CA THR A 15 2.41 -7.05 12.05
C THR A 15 3.71 -7.20 11.29
N LEU A 16 4.79 -6.78 11.88
CA LEU A 16 6.12 -7.01 11.34
C LEU A 16 6.74 -8.20 12.10
N PRO A 17 6.92 -9.35 11.43
CA PRO A 17 7.54 -10.50 12.09
C PRO A 17 9.01 -10.20 12.40
N ASP A 18 9.54 -10.85 13.42
CA ASP A 18 10.95 -10.75 13.81
C ASP A 18 11.46 -9.32 13.92
N THR A 19 10.78 -8.47 14.68
CA THR A 19 11.25 -7.11 14.93
C THR A 19 12.62 -7.11 15.59
N ALA A 20 13.50 -6.20 15.17
CA ALA A 20 14.81 -6.03 15.81
C ALA A 20 14.64 -5.60 17.28
N PRO A 21 15.60 -5.90 18.16
CA PRO A 21 15.56 -5.45 19.54
C PRO A 21 15.35 -3.93 19.62
N GLY A 22 14.42 -3.50 20.47
CA GLY A 22 14.09 -2.08 20.64
C GLY A 22 13.20 -1.46 19.57
N VAL A 23 12.78 -2.24 18.56
CA VAL A 23 11.87 -1.81 17.49
C VAL A 23 10.42 -2.18 17.80
N GLN A 24 9.51 -1.24 17.59
CA GLN A 24 8.07 -1.48 17.50
C GLN A 24 7.57 -1.10 16.11
N PHE A 25 6.64 -1.91 15.60
CA PHE A 25 5.87 -1.61 14.39
C PHE A 25 4.43 -1.26 14.77
N ALA A 26 3.89 -0.19 14.19
CA ALA A 26 2.52 0.23 14.43
C ALA A 26 1.87 0.77 13.15
N LEU A 27 0.54 0.62 13.05
CA LEU A 27 -0.24 1.19 11.96
C LEU A 27 -1.04 2.40 12.43
N VAL A 28 -1.05 3.45 11.60
CA VAL A 28 -1.94 4.61 11.74
C VAL A 28 -3.11 4.43 10.77
N PRO A 29 -4.35 4.23 11.29
CA PRO A 29 -5.45 3.72 10.49
C PRO A 29 -6.09 4.80 9.61
N PHE A 30 -6.37 4.47 8.37
CA PHE A 30 -7.37 5.16 7.57
C PHE A 30 -8.78 4.92 8.14
N LYS A 31 -9.66 5.87 7.93
CA LYS A 31 -11.09 5.76 8.24
C LYS A 31 -11.86 5.63 6.93
N ILE A 32 -12.74 4.63 6.85
CA ILE A 32 -13.54 4.33 5.67
C ILE A 32 -15.00 4.53 6.04
N ARG A 33 -15.69 5.44 5.35
CA ARG A 33 -17.08 5.74 5.59
C ARG A 33 -17.97 5.24 4.46
N VAL A 34 -18.96 4.43 4.81
CA VAL A 34 -19.98 3.91 3.91
C VAL A 34 -21.35 4.33 4.45
N GLY A 35 -21.94 5.35 3.87
CA GLY A 35 -23.12 6.00 4.43
C GLY A 35 -22.83 6.60 5.81
N GLU A 36 -23.57 6.16 6.82
CA GLU A 36 -23.37 6.57 8.21
C GLU A 36 -22.45 5.63 9.00
N ARG A 37 -22.01 4.52 8.39
CA ARG A 37 -21.09 3.56 9.02
C ARG A 37 -19.66 3.99 8.80
N GLU A 38 -18.86 3.97 9.87
CA GLU A 38 -17.43 4.20 9.82
C GLU A 38 -16.67 2.92 10.19
N PHE A 39 -15.61 2.64 9.43
CA PHE A 39 -14.73 1.50 9.62
C PHE A 39 -13.29 2.03 9.76
N GLY A 40 -12.67 1.77 10.91
CA GLY A 40 -11.23 1.99 11.07
C GLY A 40 -10.46 0.85 10.41
N ASP A 41 -9.47 1.19 9.59
CA ASP A 41 -8.63 0.19 8.92
C ASP A 41 -7.57 -0.39 9.88
N LEU A 42 -8.04 -1.10 10.87
CA LEU A 42 -7.27 -1.75 11.92
C LEU A 42 -7.14 -3.27 11.64
N PRO A 43 -6.20 -3.96 12.28
CA PRO A 43 -6.08 -5.43 12.17
C PRO A 43 -7.36 -6.21 12.53
N THR A 44 -8.26 -5.59 13.30
CA THR A 44 -9.54 -6.17 13.73
C THR A 44 -10.68 -5.90 12.74
N LEU A 45 -10.43 -5.16 11.65
CA LEU A 45 -11.47 -4.85 10.66
C LEU A 45 -11.96 -6.12 9.97
N ASN A 46 -13.28 -6.30 9.97
CA ASN A 46 -13.91 -7.29 9.10
C ASN A 46 -14.11 -6.68 7.71
N THR A 47 -13.14 -6.92 6.81
CA THR A 47 -13.16 -6.41 5.43
C THR A 47 -14.34 -6.91 4.62
N GLN A 48 -14.81 -8.15 4.85
CA GLN A 48 -15.99 -8.69 4.19
C GLN A 48 -17.26 -7.93 4.56
N ALA A 49 -17.43 -7.60 5.84
CA ALA A 49 -18.58 -6.80 6.30
C ALA A 49 -18.54 -5.38 5.74
N MET A 50 -17.34 -4.81 5.55
CA MET A 50 -17.16 -3.51 4.90
C MET A 50 -17.51 -3.56 3.41
N LEU A 51 -17.01 -4.55 2.67
CA LEU A 51 -17.31 -4.75 1.24
C LEU A 51 -18.81 -5.00 1.02
N GLN A 52 -19.45 -5.79 1.90
CA GLN A 52 -20.89 -6.00 1.84
C GLN A 52 -21.66 -4.69 2.08
N ALA A 53 -21.25 -3.88 3.06
CA ALA A 53 -21.85 -2.57 3.28
C ALA A 53 -21.71 -1.63 2.07
N MET A 54 -20.56 -1.68 1.37
CA MET A 54 -20.35 -0.91 0.14
C MET A 54 -21.27 -1.38 -1.00
N THR A 55 -21.50 -2.69 -1.09
CA THR A 55 -22.40 -3.27 -2.11
C THR A 55 -23.86 -2.90 -1.87
N ASP A 56 -24.27 -2.89 -0.61
CA ASP A 56 -25.65 -2.59 -0.20
C ASP A 56 -25.97 -1.08 -0.22
N TYR A 57 -24.94 -0.22 -0.26
CA TYR A 57 -25.08 1.23 -0.21
C TYR A 57 -24.93 1.89 -1.57
N ASN A 58 -26.00 2.48 -2.08
CA ASN A 58 -26.00 3.15 -3.38
C ASN A 58 -25.43 4.59 -3.37
N GLY A 59 -25.06 5.11 -2.20
CA GLY A 59 -24.52 6.46 -2.05
C GLY A 59 -23.01 6.53 -2.23
N ALA A 60 -22.45 7.72 -1.99
CA ALA A 60 -21.02 7.94 -2.00
C ALA A 60 -20.36 7.42 -0.72
N SER A 61 -19.33 6.60 -0.88
CA SER A 61 -18.41 6.19 0.20
C SER A 61 -17.12 7.01 0.11
N ALA A 62 -16.44 7.21 1.24
CA ALA A 62 -15.26 8.05 1.31
C ALA A 62 -14.21 7.45 2.25
N THR A 63 -12.96 7.87 2.07
CA THR A 63 -11.86 7.57 2.99
C THR A 63 -11.27 8.85 3.55
N ALA A 64 -10.81 8.82 4.79
CA ALA A 64 -10.03 9.87 5.42
C ALA A 64 -8.68 9.32 5.86
N CYS A 65 -7.59 10.05 5.57
CA CYS A 65 -6.26 9.72 6.06
C CYS A 65 -6.15 9.97 7.57
N PRO A 66 -5.14 9.39 8.23
CA PRO A 66 -4.81 9.70 9.61
C PRO A 66 -4.56 11.18 9.82
N SER A 67 -4.89 11.69 11.01
CA SER A 67 -4.60 13.06 11.41
C SER A 67 -3.13 13.23 11.85
N PRO A 68 -2.60 14.47 11.92
CA PRO A 68 -1.28 14.72 12.48
C PRO A 68 -1.14 14.22 13.93
N GLU A 69 -2.17 14.34 14.74
CA GLU A 69 -2.16 13.90 16.14
C GLU A 69 -1.99 12.38 16.25
N GLU A 70 -2.69 11.61 15.40
CA GLU A 70 -2.56 10.14 15.37
C GLU A 70 -1.13 9.69 14.99
N TRP A 71 -0.43 10.43 14.12
CA TRP A 71 0.97 10.20 13.82
C TRP A 71 1.90 10.63 14.97
N ALA A 72 1.63 11.82 15.57
CA ALA A 72 2.44 12.37 16.65
C ALA A 72 2.46 11.45 17.87
N GLU A 73 1.32 10.82 18.22
CA GLU A 73 1.26 9.85 19.31
C GLU A 73 2.31 8.74 19.15
N LEU A 74 2.51 8.22 17.94
CA LEU A 74 3.53 7.19 17.68
C LEU A 74 4.94 7.75 17.72
N PHE A 75 5.18 8.95 17.20
CA PHE A 75 6.50 9.58 17.22
C PHE A 75 6.98 9.91 18.65
N LEU A 76 6.05 10.24 19.53
CA LEU A 76 6.38 10.48 20.95
C LEU A 76 6.84 9.22 21.68
N MET A 77 6.43 8.03 21.23
CA MET A 77 6.75 6.76 21.90
C MET A 77 8.20 6.31 21.74
N ALA A 78 8.97 6.84 20.79
CA ALA A 78 10.34 6.38 20.50
C ALA A 78 11.31 7.56 20.33
N ASP A 79 12.61 7.27 20.47
CA ASP A 79 13.67 8.25 20.23
C ASP A 79 13.88 8.47 18.73
N LYS A 80 13.69 7.40 17.93
CA LYS A 80 13.82 7.41 16.47
C LYS A 80 12.57 6.83 15.83
N SER A 81 12.03 7.54 14.85
CA SER A 81 10.81 7.12 14.16
C SER A 81 10.97 7.15 12.63
N ILE A 82 10.46 6.11 11.98
CA ILE A 82 10.35 6.02 10.53
C ILE A 82 8.87 5.89 10.22
N ALA A 83 8.31 6.91 9.55
CA ALA A 83 6.93 6.89 9.06
C ALA A 83 6.90 6.51 7.58
N LEU A 84 6.10 5.52 7.25
CA LEU A 84 5.89 5.01 5.88
C LEU A 84 4.48 5.40 5.44
N THR A 85 4.36 6.16 4.36
CA THR A 85 3.07 6.66 3.89
C THR A 85 2.77 6.23 2.46
N ILE A 86 1.50 6.07 2.16
CA ILE A 86 1.00 6.03 0.79
C ILE A 86 1.45 7.27 0.01
N SER A 87 1.52 7.18 -1.32
CA SER A 87 1.84 8.31 -2.19
C SER A 87 1.09 9.59 -1.80
N HIS A 88 1.85 10.69 -1.69
CA HIS A 88 1.30 12.03 -1.41
C HIS A 88 0.30 12.50 -2.48
N ASN A 89 0.43 11.99 -3.72
CA ASN A 89 -0.49 12.30 -4.81
C ASN A 89 -1.81 11.51 -4.73
N LEU A 90 -1.89 10.48 -3.90
CA LEU A 90 -3.10 9.71 -3.66
C LEU A 90 -3.82 10.08 -2.36
N SER A 91 -3.07 10.58 -1.35
CA SER A 91 -3.61 10.82 -0.02
C SER A 91 -2.89 11.95 0.72
N GLY A 92 -3.59 12.60 1.64
CA GLY A 92 -3.01 13.57 2.58
C GLY A 92 -2.17 12.95 3.71
N SER A 93 -2.02 11.62 3.79
CA SER A 93 -1.32 10.91 4.87
C SER A 93 0.13 11.37 5.03
N TYR A 94 0.87 11.54 3.92
CA TYR A 94 2.23 12.07 3.94
C TYR A 94 2.31 13.46 4.56
N ASN A 95 1.44 14.38 4.16
CA ASN A 95 1.41 15.74 4.69
C ASN A 95 1.00 15.76 6.17
N ALA A 96 0.09 14.87 6.59
CA ALA A 96 -0.28 14.72 7.99
C ALA A 96 0.91 14.22 8.84
N ALA A 97 1.67 13.24 8.35
CA ALA A 97 2.87 12.74 9.01
C ALA A 97 3.98 13.81 9.08
N LEU A 98 4.15 14.64 8.03
CA LEU A 98 5.09 15.77 8.07
C LEU A 98 4.67 16.83 9.11
N ALA A 99 3.39 17.18 9.18
CA ALA A 99 2.88 18.09 10.19
C ALA A 99 3.09 17.55 11.61
N ALA A 100 2.83 16.26 11.83
CA ALA A 100 3.11 15.59 13.09
C ALA A 100 4.58 15.64 13.48
N ARG A 101 5.47 15.42 12.51
CA ARG A 101 6.92 15.53 12.72
C ARG A 101 7.30 16.93 13.21
N GLU A 102 6.82 17.99 12.56
CA GLU A 102 7.11 19.37 12.98
C GLU A 102 6.57 19.64 14.39
N MET A 103 5.33 19.22 14.69
CA MET A 103 4.73 19.37 16.03
C MET A 103 5.61 18.70 17.12
N VAL A 104 6.05 17.46 16.87
CA VAL A 104 6.86 16.73 17.85
C VAL A 104 8.26 17.33 18.00
N LEU A 105 8.90 17.72 16.91
CA LEU A 105 10.26 18.28 16.95
C LEU A 105 10.32 19.71 17.56
N GLU A 106 9.21 20.44 17.56
CA GLU A 106 9.12 21.73 18.26
C GLU A 106 9.27 21.57 19.78
N GLU A 107 8.70 20.50 20.36
CA GLU A 107 8.75 20.21 21.79
C GLU A 107 9.90 19.23 22.16
N HIS A 108 10.32 18.38 21.22
CA HIS A 108 11.30 17.30 21.40
C HIS A 108 12.37 17.31 20.30
N PRO A 109 13.22 18.36 20.24
CA PRO A 109 14.22 18.53 19.16
C PRO A 109 15.31 17.43 19.15
N GLU A 110 15.44 16.65 20.21
CA GLU A 110 16.38 15.54 20.32
C GLU A 110 15.94 14.29 19.55
N LYS A 111 14.66 14.18 19.18
CA LYS A 111 14.14 13.03 18.45
C LYS A 111 14.57 13.04 16.98
N GLN A 112 14.68 11.86 16.40
CA GLN A 112 14.94 11.69 14.97
C GLN A 112 13.69 11.12 14.30
N ILE A 113 13.08 11.87 13.39
CA ILE A 113 11.86 11.46 12.72
C ILE A 113 12.03 11.60 11.20
N PHE A 114 11.92 10.50 10.49
CA PHE A 114 11.90 10.44 9.03
C PHE A 114 10.52 10.07 8.52
N VAL A 115 10.02 10.82 7.55
CA VAL A 115 8.75 10.52 6.86
C VAL A 115 9.06 10.18 5.42
N LEU A 116 8.76 8.94 5.03
CA LEU A 116 8.94 8.43 3.68
C LEU A 116 7.63 8.52 2.91
N ASP A 117 7.63 9.25 1.82
CA ASP A 117 6.65 9.06 0.76
C ASP A 117 7.07 7.84 -0.08
N THR A 118 6.30 6.77 -0.03
CA THR A 118 6.62 5.58 -0.82
C THR A 118 6.28 5.72 -2.30
N LEU A 119 5.62 6.81 -2.71
CA LEU A 119 5.08 7.01 -4.07
C LEU A 119 4.19 5.82 -4.53
N SER A 120 3.72 5.03 -3.60
CA SER A 120 3.05 3.75 -3.84
C SER A 120 2.03 3.46 -2.73
N CYS A 121 1.57 2.21 -2.63
CA CYS A 121 0.76 1.69 -1.53
C CYS A 121 1.00 0.18 -1.35
N SER A 122 0.20 -0.48 -0.51
CA SER A 122 0.16 -1.92 -0.37
C SER A 122 1.51 -2.54 0.02
N GLY A 123 2.01 -3.49 -0.74
CA GLY A 123 3.27 -4.20 -0.48
C GLY A 123 4.53 -3.32 -0.52
N ALA A 124 4.47 -2.13 -1.13
CA ALA A 124 5.61 -1.21 -1.12
C ALA A 124 5.94 -0.70 0.30
N LEU A 125 4.91 -0.42 1.11
CA LEU A 125 5.09 -0.04 2.50
C LEU A 125 5.55 -1.24 3.35
N ALA A 126 4.99 -2.42 3.07
CA ALA A 126 5.41 -3.66 3.74
C ALA A 126 6.90 -3.94 3.54
N GLY A 127 7.36 -3.89 2.28
CA GLY A 127 8.78 -4.07 1.96
C GLY A 127 9.70 -2.99 2.54
N ALA A 128 9.23 -1.73 2.60
CA ALA A 128 9.96 -0.66 3.27
C ALA A 128 10.07 -0.90 4.77
N ALA A 129 9.02 -1.40 5.43
CA ALA A 129 9.04 -1.76 6.85
C ALA A 129 10.01 -2.91 7.14
N GLU A 130 10.00 -3.96 6.30
CA GLU A 130 10.96 -5.08 6.40
C GLU A 130 12.40 -4.60 6.21
N LEU A 131 12.64 -3.73 5.22
CA LEU A 131 13.97 -3.16 4.97
C LEU A 131 14.45 -2.31 6.15
N ALA A 132 13.59 -1.42 6.68
CA ALA A 132 13.91 -0.62 7.86
C ALA A 132 14.31 -1.51 9.05
N ASN A 133 13.49 -2.52 9.35
CA ASN A 133 13.76 -3.46 10.43
C ASN A 133 15.08 -4.23 10.24
N LYS A 134 15.37 -4.67 9.01
CA LYS A 134 16.63 -5.34 8.65
C LYS A 134 17.83 -4.42 8.88
N LEU A 135 17.77 -3.17 8.42
CA LEU A 135 18.85 -2.21 8.56
C LEU A 135 19.11 -1.82 10.03
N ILE A 136 18.03 -1.64 10.81
CA ILE A 136 18.14 -1.41 12.25
C ILE A 136 18.80 -2.61 12.94
N ARG A 137 18.39 -3.83 12.60
CA ARG A 137 18.93 -5.07 13.19
C ARG A 137 20.45 -5.21 13.02
N ILE A 138 20.98 -4.78 11.88
CA ILE A 138 22.44 -4.82 11.61
C ILE A 138 23.18 -3.57 12.09
N GLY A 139 22.50 -2.66 12.82
CA GLY A 139 23.10 -1.47 13.43
C GLY A 139 23.42 -0.34 12.47
N THR A 140 22.72 -0.25 11.34
CA THR A 140 22.86 0.87 10.38
C THR A 140 22.43 2.18 11.06
N ASN A 141 23.16 3.28 10.81
CA ASN A 141 22.81 4.57 11.36
C ASN A 141 21.55 5.17 10.71
N PHE A 142 20.89 6.09 11.41
CA PHE A 142 19.59 6.67 11.00
C PHE A 142 19.62 7.28 9.60
N ASP A 143 20.61 8.11 9.29
CA ASP A 143 20.68 8.81 8.00
C ASP A 143 20.85 7.84 6.83
N THR A 144 21.66 6.81 7.02
CA THR A 144 21.83 5.76 6.00
C THR A 144 20.53 4.98 5.79
N ILE A 145 19.79 4.67 6.87
CA ILE A 145 18.47 4.02 6.75
C ILE A 145 17.51 4.90 5.92
N CYS A 146 17.47 6.21 6.18
CA CYS A 146 16.63 7.15 5.43
C CYS A 146 16.96 7.14 3.93
N ILE A 147 18.25 7.15 3.58
CA ILE A 147 18.71 7.11 2.18
C ILE A 147 18.31 5.79 1.50
N GLU A 148 18.54 4.66 2.18
CA GLU A 148 18.19 3.34 1.63
C GLU A 148 16.68 3.16 1.42
N LEU A 149 15.87 3.68 2.34
CA LEU A 149 14.41 3.66 2.20
C LEU A 149 13.93 4.56 1.07
N ALA A 150 14.52 5.73 0.89
CA ALA A 150 14.21 6.60 -0.24
C ALA A 150 14.57 5.93 -1.58
N ASN A 151 15.74 5.28 -1.66
CA ASN A 151 16.14 4.50 -2.83
C ASN A 151 15.20 3.30 -3.09
N TRP A 152 14.74 2.64 -2.02
CA TRP A 152 13.76 1.56 -2.11
C TRP A 152 12.46 2.04 -2.73
N ALA A 153 11.92 3.16 -2.27
CA ALA A 153 10.65 3.71 -2.77
C ALA A 153 10.73 4.08 -4.27
N GLN A 154 11.85 4.65 -4.70
CA GLN A 154 12.06 5.05 -6.10
C GLN A 154 12.07 3.84 -7.06
N LYS A 155 12.72 2.75 -6.67
CA LYS A 155 12.96 1.58 -7.53
C LYS A 155 11.80 0.57 -7.54
N GLY A 156 10.80 0.71 -6.65
CA GLY A 156 9.71 -0.25 -6.57
C GLY A 156 8.67 -0.05 -7.65
N HIS A 157 8.04 -1.13 -8.04
CA HIS A 157 6.92 -1.14 -8.97
C HIS A 157 5.64 -1.58 -8.27
N ILE A 158 4.51 -1.08 -8.76
CA ILE A 158 3.18 -1.54 -8.36
C ILE A 158 2.30 -1.60 -9.59
N MET A 159 1.56 -2.70 -9.72
CA MET A 159 0.47 -2.83 -10.67
C MET A 159 -0.79 -3.29 -9.96
N PHE A 160 -1.93 -2.95 -10.53
CA PHE A 160 -3.22 -3.37 -10.00
C PHE A 160 -4.16 -3.73 -11.15
N ALA A 161 -4.73 -4.95 -11.07
CA ALA A 161 -5.73 -5.47 -11.98
C ALA A 161 -7.10 -5.38 -11.29
N LEU A 162 -7.93 -4.45 -11.70
CA LEU A 162 -9.22 -4.18 -11.06
C LEU A 162 -10.39 -4.51 -11.98
N ALA A 163 -11.48 -4.98 -11.36
CA ALA A 163 -12.75 -5.21 -12.03
C ALA A 163 -13.63 -3.95 -12.07
N SER A 164 -13.45 -3.04 -11.10
CA SER A 164 -14.13 -1.75 -11.00
C SER A 164 -13.15 -0.65 -10.60
N PHE A 165 -13.43 0.56 -11.07
CA PHE A 165 -12.67 1.78 -10.74
C PHE A 165 -13.57 2.86 -10.13
N ASP A 166 -14.79 2.49 -9.80
CA ASP A 166 -15.81 3.44 -9.35
C ASP A 166 -15.36 4.25 -8.13
N ASN A 167 -14.74 3.60 -7.16
CA ASN A 167 -14.28 4.29 -5.96
C ASN A 167 -13.06 5.19 -6.21
N LEU A 168 -12.13 4.77 -7.08
CA LEU A 168 -11.01 5.61 -7.50
C LEU A 168 -11.50 6.85 -8.27
N ALA A 169 -12.46 6.67 -9.16
CA ALA A 169 -13.06 7.77 -9.95
C ALA A 169 -13.87 8.73 -9.06
N LYS A 170 -14.73 8.20 -8.19
CA LYS A 170 -15.53 9.00 -7.24
C LYS A 170 -14.65 9.77 -6.26
N ALA A 171 -13.53 9.20 -5.87
CA ALA A 171 -12.56 9.83 -4.99
C ALA A 171 -11.62 10.83 -5.71
N GLY A 172 -11.69 10.94 -7.05
CA GLY A 172 -10.84 11.83 -7.83
C GLY A 172 -9.36 11.42 -7.91
N ARG A 173 -9.03 10.14 -7.65
CA ARG A 173 -7.65 9.61 -7.74
C ARG A 173 -7.30 9.16 -9.15
N VAL A 174 -8.27 9.16 -10.06
CA VAL A 174 -8.09 8.90 -11.49
C VAL A 174 -8.89 9.94 -12.28
N SER A 175 -8.21 10.74 -13.10
CA SER A 175 -8.81 11.90 -13.77
C SER A 175 -9.50 11.59 -15.12
N ARG A 176 -9.31 10.40 -15.72
CA ARG A 176 -9.69 10.16 -17.13
C ARG A 176 -10.35 8.83 -17.46
N VAL A 177 -10.79 8.04 -16.48
CA VAL A 177 -11.32 6.69 -16.75
C VAL A 177 -12.85 6.62 -16.81
N VAL A 178 -13.56 7.69 -16.55
CA VAL A 178 -15.03 7.75 -16.47
C VAL A 178 -15.76 7.25 -17.74
N GLY A 179 -15.09 7.25 -18.89
CA GLY A 179 -15.65 6.69 -20.13
C GLY A 179 -15.23 5.26 -20.46
N PHE A 180 -14.35 4.63 -19.65
CA PHE A 180 -13.59 3.47 -20.10
C PHE A 180 -14.21 2.11 -19.72
N ILE A 181 -14.98 2.02 -18.64
CA ILE A 181 -15.35 0.72 -18.04
C ILE A 181 -16.85 0.55 -17.74
N ALA A 182 -17.63 1.63 -17.70
CA ALA A 182 -19.04 1.56 -17.34
C ALA A 182 -19.81 0.53 -18.20
N GLY A 183 -20.30 -0.53 -17.55
CA GLY A 183 -21.28 -1.46 -18.10
C GLY A 183 -20.76 -2.61 -18.97
N ARG A 184 -19.47 -2.95 -18.98
CA ARG A 184 -18.96 -4.06 -19.80
C ARG A 184 -18.59 -5.30 -18.95
N LEU A 185 -19.38 -6.34 -19.11
CA LEU A 185 -19.19 -7.64 -18.46
C LEU A 185 -17.77 -8.21 -18.67
N ASN A 186 -17.12 -8.65 -17.59
CA ASN A 186 -15.82 -9.32 -17.58
C ASN A 186 -14.63 -8.50 -18.14
N MET A 187 -14.72 -7.16 -18.09
CA MET A 187 -13.56 -6.30 -18.38
C MET A 187 -12.60 -6.27 -17.20
N ARG A 188 -11.31 -6.27 -17.50
CA ARG A 188 -10.23 -6.04 -16.55
C ARG A 188 -9.35 -4.92 -17.08
N VAL A 189 -8.91 -4.06 -16.19
CA VAL A 189 -7.98 -2.98 -16.51
C VAL A 189 -6.76 -3.09 -15.61
N LEU A 190 -5.60 -2.91 -16.23
CA LEU A 190 -4.33 -2.89 -15.53
C LEU A 190 -3.83 -1.46 -15.41
N GLY A 191 -3.61 -1.05 -14.19
CA GLY A 191 -2.99 0.20 -13.84
C GLY A 191 -1.64 -0.01 -13.19
N ARG A 192 -0.86 1.06 -13.14
CA ARG A 192 0.43 1.13 -12.46
C ARG A 192 0.63 2.51 -11.84
N ARG A 193 1.63 2.66 -10.98
CA ARG A 193 2.07 3.98 -10.58
C ARG A 193 2.86 4.65 -11.70
N THR A 194 2.79 5.96 -11.74
CA THR A 194 3.72 6.83 -12.49
C THR A 194 4.95 7.14 -11.62
N GLU A 195 5.94 7.81 -12.17
CA GLU A 195 7.15 8.22 -11.43
C GLU A 195 6.83 9.14 -10.24
N ASP A 196 5.80 9.98 -10.38
CA ASP A 196 5.33 10.90 -9.33
C ASP A 196 4.33 10.26 -8.34
N GLY A 197 4.06 8.94 -8.45
CA GLY A 197 3.17 8.24 -7.54
C GLY A 197 1.68 8.44 -7.81
N THR A 198 1.29 8.95 -8.99
CA THR A 198 -0.10 8.93 -9.45
C THR A 198 -0.44 7.59 -10.14
N ILE A 199 -1.69 7.44 -10.56
CA ILE A 199 -2.18 6.22 -11.21
C ILE A 199 -2.27 6.42 -12.72
N ASP A 200 -1.64 5.52 -13.48
CA ASP A 200 -1.76 5.41 -14.93
C ASP A 200 -2.39 4.07 -15.32
N PHE A 201 -3.28 4.11 -16.32
CA PHE A 201 -3.93 2.91 -16.88
C PHE A 201 -3.39 2.66 -18.28
N PHE A 202 -2.76 1.51 -18.47
CA PHE A 202 -2.03 1.25 -19.70
C PHE A 202 -2.54 0.02 -20.49
N PHE A 203 -3.34 -0.86 -19.85
CA PHE A 203 -3.84 -2.06 -20.54
C PHE A 203 -5.27 -2.39 -20.11
N LYS A 204 -6.08 -2.86 -21.06
CA LYS A 204 -7.43 -3.38 -20.80
C LYS A 204 -7.69 -4.62 -21.62
N THR A 205 -8.40 -5.56 -21.03
CA THR A 205 -8.76 -6.82 -21.71
C THR A 205 -10.05 -7.40 -21.17
N ARG A 206 -10.57 -8.42 -21.86
CA ARG A 206 -11.61 -9.29 -21.31
C ARG A 206 -10.97 -10.56 -20.76
N GLY A 207 -11.43 -10.94 -19.58
CA GLY A 207 -10.99 -12.15 -18.90
C GLY A 207 -9.72 -11.93 -18.06
N GLU A 208 -9.67 -12.66 -16.98
CA GLU A 208 -8.63 -12.54 -15.96
C GLU A 208 -7.27 -13.06 -16.44
N THR A 209 -7.22 -14.23 -17.08
CA THR A 209 -5.97 -14.84 -17.54
C THR A 209 -5.12 -13.91 -18.40
N ARG A 210 -5.75 -13.07 -19.24
CA ARG A 210 -5.01 -12.14 -20.10
C ARG A 210 -4.38 -10.98 -19.33
N VAL A 211 -5.07 -10.46 -18.29
CA VAL A 211 -4.48 -9.39 -17.48
C VAL A 211 -3.35 -9.91 -16.62
N LEU A 212 -3.46 -11.14 -16.10
CA LEU A 212 -2.38 -11.78 -15.34
C LEU A 212 -1.15 -12.03 -16.22
N ALA A 213 -1.35 -12.50 -17.45
CA ALA A 213 -0.26 -12.66 -18.43
C ALA A 213 0.45 -11.32 -18.72
N LYS A 214 -0.32 -10.22 -18.86
CA LYS A 214 0.26 -8.88 -19.08
C LYS A 214 1.04 -8.36 -17.86
N ILE A 215 0.63 -8.72 -16.64
CA ILE A 215 1.41 -8.41 -15.44
C ILE A 215 2.80 -9.04 -15.53
N LEU A 216 2.87 -10.35 -15.83
CA LEU A 216 4.13 -11.08 -15.95
C LEU A 216 5.02 -10.57 -17.10
N GLU A 217 4.41 -10.13 -18.20
CA GLU A 217 5.12 -9.48 -19.31
C GLU A 217 5.67 -8.12 -18.85
N GLN A 218 4.89 -7.32 -18.14
CA GLN A 218 5.32 -6.01 -17.65
C GLN A 218 6.44 -6.10 -16.63
N MET A 219 6.40 -7.08 -15.72
CA MET A 219 7.51 -7.34 -14.79
C MET A 219 8.83 -7.61 -15.52
N ASP A 220 8.77 -8.35 -16.63
CA ASP A 220 9.92 -8.63 -17.49
C ASP A 220 10.42 -7.35 -18.22
N GLU A 221 9.50 -6.56 -18.78
CA GLU A 221 9.78 -5.26 -19.41
C GLU A 221 10.38 -4.24 -18.43
N ASP A 222 9.95 -4.25 -17.17
CA ASP A 222 10.46 -3.42 -16.08
C ASP A 222 11.83 -3.91 -15.55
N GLY A 223 12.33 -5.04 -16.05
CA GLY A 223 13.64 -5.61 -15.70
C GLY A 223 13.65 -6.28 -14.32
N TYR A 224 12.51 -6.82 -13.86
CA TYR A 224 12.47 -7.57 -12.59
C TYR A 224 13.39 -8.78 -12.64
N ASP A 225 14.31 -8.87 -11.69
CA ASP A 225 15.38 -9.87 -11.63
C ASP A 225 15.15 -11.02 -10.63
N GLY A 226 14.01 -11.01 -9.94
CA GLY A 226 13.68 -12.01 -8.92
C GLY A 226 14.26 -11.75 -7.53
N VAL A 227 14.98 -10.66 -7.32
CA VAL A 227 15.65 -10.36 -6.04
C VAL A 227 14.74 -9.60 -5.06
N ARG A 228 14.04 -8.58 -5.57
CA ARG A 228 13.10 -7.82 -4.73
C ARG A 228 11.90 -8.70 -4.39
N PRO A 229 11.49 -8.78 -3.11
CA PRO A 229 10.30 -9.54 -2.74
C PRO A 229 9.05 -9.04 -3.46
N VAL A 230 8.23 -9.98 -3.92
CA VAL A 230 6.91 -9.70 -4.49
C VAL A 230 5.87 -9.86 -3.42
N LEU A 231 4.97 -8.88 -3.28
CA LEU A 231 3.77 -9.03 -2.48
C LEU A 231 2.54 -8.90 -3.38
N ILE A 232 1.68 -9.90 -3.34
CA ILE A 232 0.41 -9.94 -4.04
C ILE A 232 -0.70 -9.77 -3.01
N SER A 233 -1.46 -8.67 -3.12
CA SER A 233 -2.65 -8.43 -2.29
C SER A 233 -3.89 -8.72 -3.12
N GLU A 234 -4.77 -9.57 -2.60
CA GLU A 234 -5.97 -9.98 -3.31
C GLU A 234 -7.25 -9.58 -2.55
N CYS A 235 -8.27 -9.16 -3.28
CA CYS A 235 -9.58 -8.85 -2.73
C CYS A 235 -10.60 -9.88 -3.24
N ASN A 236 -10.85 -10.93 -2.44
CA ASN A 236 -11.70 -12.08 -2.82
C ASN A 236 -11.27 -12.75 -4.15
N ASN A 237 -9.97 -12.83 -4.42
CA ASN A 237 -9.43 -13.36 -5.68
C ASN A 237 -8.17 -14.21 -5.48
N GLN A 238 -8.19 -15.10 -4.50
CA GLN A 238 -7.08 -16.02 -4.20
C GLN A 238 -6.64 -16.83 -5.43
N ASN A 239 -7.59 -17.18 -6.32
CA ASN A 239 -7.25 -17.91 -7.54
C ASN A 239 -6.33 -17.12 -8.48
N ALA A 240 -6.61 -15.83 -8.69
CA ALA A 240 -5.74 -14.97 -9.50
C ALA A 240 -4.37 -14.77 -8.85
N ALA A 241 -4.33 -14.60 -7.52
CA ALA A 241 -3.08 -14.49 -6.79
C ALA A 241 -2.21 -15.74 -6.94
N ASN A 242 -2.79 -16.94 -6.78
CA ASN A 242 -2.08 -18.21 -6.98
C ASN A 242 -1.58 -18.38 -8.42
N LEU A 243 -2.37 -17.98 -9.42
CA LEU A 243 -1.94 -18.03 -10.83
C LEU A 243 -0.76 -17.08 -11.10
N LEU A 244 -0.76 -15.89 -10.50
CA LEU A 244 0.37 -14.97 -10.58
C LEU A 244 1.62 -15.54 -9.91
N GLU A 245 1.50 -16.07 -8.71
CA GLU A 245 2.60 -16.73 -8.00
C GLU A 245 3.24 -17.83 -8.84
N HIS A 246 2.42 -18.74 -9.41
CA HIS A 246 2.91 -19.78 -10.31
C HIS A 246 3.62 -19.21 -11.55
N GLY A 247 3.05 -18.15 -12.15
CA GLY A 247 3.66 -17.49 -13.30
C GLY A 247 4.99 -16.81 -12.98
N ILE A 248 5.09 -16.21 -11.78
CA ILE A 248 6.33 -15.59 -11.28
C ILE A 248 7.40 -16.66 -11.07
N HIS A 249 7.11 -17.75 -10.35
CA HIS A 249 8.06 -18.81 -10.11
C HIS A 249 8.49 -19.56 -11.39
N ALA A 250 7.63 -19.60 -12.43
CA ALA A 250 8.01 -20.15 -13.72
C ALA A 250 9.08 -19.32 -14.45
N LYS A 251 9.13 -17.99 -14.22
CA LYS A 251 10.12 -17.07 -14.81
C LYS A 251 11.29 -16.79 -13.86
N TRP A 252 11.02 -16.64 -12.58
CA TRP A 252 11.98 -16.31 -11.51
C TRP A 252 11.82 -17.31 -10.37
N PRO A 253 12.45 -18.50 -10.48
CA PRO A 253 12.22 -19.62 -9.54
C PRO A 253 12.56 -19.32 -8.10
N ASP A 254 13.53 -18.44 -7.86
CA ASP A 254 14.01 -18.08 -6.53
C ASP A 254 13.34 -16.82 -5.96
N ALA A 255 12.39 -16.23 -6.68
CA ALA A 255 11.68 -15.03 -6.21
C ALA A 255 10.88 -15.33 -4.93
N ARG A 256 11.04 -14.48 -3.91
CA ARG A 256 10.14 -14.52 -2.75
C ARG A 256 8.80 -13.91 -3.15
N VAL A 257 7.72 -14.67 -3.02
CA VAL A 257 6.34 -14.22 -3.30
C VAL A 257 5.50 -14.45 -2.06
N ASP A 258 4.91 -13.38 -1.55
CA ASP A 258 3.97 -13.43 -0.43
C ASP A 258 2.56 -13.06 -0.95
N ILE A 259 1.54 -13.84 -0.57
CA ILE A 259 0.13 -13.55 -0.90
C ILE A 259 -0.60 -13.19 0.38
N VAL A 260 -1.30 -12.06 0.38
CA VAL A 260 -2.09 -11.59 1.52
C VAL A 260 -3.46 -11.09 1.07
N PRO A 261 -4.50 -11.18 1.91
CA PRO A 261 -5.74 -10.48 1.65
C PRO A 261 -5.53 -8.96 1.73
N CYS A 262 -6.23 -8.21 0.89
CA CYS A 262 -6.22 -6.75 0.94
C CYS A 262 -6.72 -6.23 2.30
N SER A 263 -6.05 -5.21 2.81
CA SER A 263 -6.48 -4.40 3.96
C SER A 263 -7.76 -3.61 3.67
N GLY A 264 -8.29 -2.90 4.66
CA GLY A 264 -9.51 -2.12 4.48
C GLY A 264 -9.40 -1.07 3.38
N LEU A 265 -8.35 -0.25 3.39
CA LEU A 265 -8.15 0.79 2.37
C LEU A 265 -7.95 0.19 0.98
N CYS A 266 -7.09 -0.80 0.85
CA CYS A 266 -6.83 -1.46 -0.42
C CYS A 266 -8.07 -2.20 -0.93
N SER A 267 -8.83 -2.89 -0.05
CA SER A 267 -10.12 -3.51 -0.41
C SER A 267 -11.15 -2.48 -0.89
N PHE A 268 -11.21 -1.31 -0.24
CA PHE A 268 -12.13 -0.24 -0.64
C PHE A 268 -11.90 0.22 -2.08
N TYR A 269 -10.65 0.34 -2.51
CA TYR A 269 -10.30 0.77 -3.86
C TYR A 269 -10.18 -0.36 -4.86
N ALA A 270 -9.65 -1.52 -4.47
CA ALA A 270 -9.54 -2.69 -5.34
C ALA A 270 -10.89 -3.33 -5.63
N GLN A 271 -11.81 -3.25 -4.68
CA GLN A 271 -13.12 -3.88 -4.73
C GLN A 271 -13.04 -5.39 -4.98
N ASP A 272 -14.17 -6.03 -5.07
CA ASP A 272 -14.24 -7.47 -5.28
C ASP A 272 -13.51 -7.90 -6.56
N HIS A 273 -12.77 -8.99 -6.49
CA HIS A 273 -11.90 -9.53 -7.56
C HIS A 273 -10.70 -8.65 -7.97
N GLY A 274 -10.34 -7.65 -7.18
CA GLY A 274 -9.13 -6.87 -7.41
C GLY A 274 -7.86 -7.63 -6.99
N VAL A 275 -6.75 -7.34 -7.68
CA VAL A 275 -5.41 -7.83 -7.33
C VAL A 275 -4.44 -6.67 -7.45
N ILE A 276 -3.58 -6.52 -6.45
CA ILE A 276 -2.49 -5.55 -6.41
C ILE A 276 -1.18 -6.35 -6.28
N ILE A 277 -0.19 -6.01 -7.07
CA ILE A 277 1.14 -6.64 -7.01
C ILE A 277 2.21 -5.58 -6.90
N THR A 278 3.16 -5.79 -5.99
CA THR A 278 4.35 -4.95 -5.80
C THR A 278 5.62 -5.78 -5.90
N TYR A 279 6.65 -5.22 -6.53
CA TYR A 279 7.95 -5.88 -6.77
C TYR A 279 9.07 -4.87 -6.94
#